data_4506d14eeb5b4d67341088f81df741fc
#
_entry.id   4506d14eeb5b4d67341088f81df741fc
#
_cell.length_a   1.000
_cell.length_b   1.000
_cell.length_c   1.000
_cell.angle_alpha   90.00
_cell.angle_beta   90.00
_cell.angle_gamma   90.00
#
_symmetry.space_group_name_H-M   'P 1'
#
loop_
_entity.id
_entity.type
_entity.pdbx_description
1 polymer ?
#
loop_
_entity_poly.entity_id
_entity_poly.type
_entity_poly.pdbx_seq_one_letter_code
_entity_poly.pdbx_strand_id
1 'polypeptide(L)'
;MGAGKWIGGIIGFMAGGPLGALAGYALGSLIELGGNTASYTTDYGNGQTEEDVFAGQRNSFLFSMLVMASYIIRADGRIMHSEMEYVRNFLRTNFGVAAVGEGERILLNLFEQRKRMDMQNPLAFRQTIRDCGRQIAANLTYEERLQLLGFLANIARSDNNVCREEIEALKEVATYMGLSEKEVESMLNLGGNSLEAAYKVLEILPTATDEEVRAAYRKLVLKHHPDRVATLGEDIKRAAEEKLQDINNAKEIIYKARAVSYTHL
;
A
#
# COMPACT_ATOMS: atom_id res chain seq x y z
N MET A 1 13.13 10.71 -22.23
CA MET A 1 13.76 11.18 -20.98
C MET A 1 13.72 10.02 -20.01
N GLY A 2 14.91 9.49 -19.71
CA GLY A 2 15.06 8.11 -19.32
C GLY A 2 14.83 7.77 -17.84
N ALA A 3 14.84 6.48 -17.58
CA ALA A 3 14.80 5.74 -16.33
C ALA A 3 15.65 6.34 -15.17
N GLY A 4 16.66 7.15 -15.50
CA GLY A 4 17.59 7.73 -14.53
C GLY A 4 16.98 8.66 -13.48
N LYS A 5 15.85 9.31 -13.76
CA LYS A 5 15.20 10.20 -12.77
C LYS A 5 14.45 9.43 -11.68
N TRP A 6 13.99 8.24 -12.00
CA TRP A 6 13.31 7.35 -11.07
C TRP A 6 14.29 6.72 -10.07
N ILE A 7 15.44 6.31 -10.59
CA ILE A 7 16.46 5.59 -9.85
C ILE A 7 17.23 6.54 -8.92
N GLY A 8 17.48 7.77 -9.34
CA GLY A 8 18.18 8.77 -8.53
C GLY A 8 17.42 9.27 -7.30
N GLY A 9 16.09 9.06 -7.26
CA GLY A 9 15.24 9.51 -6.16
C GLY A 9 14.90 8.45 -5.10
N ILE A 10 15.37 7.20 -5.23
CA ILE A 10 15.17 6.13 -4.22
C ILE A 10 16.24 6.24 -3.11
N ILE A 11 16.64 7.43 -2.74
CA ILE A 11 17.68 7.68 -1.75
C ILE A 11 17.02 8.29 -0.52
N GLY A 12 17.00 7.57 0.55
CA GLY A 12 16.45 8.01 1.83
C GLY A 12 16.46 6.82 2.78
N PHE A 13 15.34 6.51 3.41
CA PHE A 13 15.23 5.39 4.33
C PHE A 13 15.53 4.01 3.70
N MET A 14 15.60 3.93 2.36
CA MET A 14 15.89 2.69 1.63
C MET A 14 17.38 2.42 1.37
N ALA A 15 18.28 3.36 1.68
CA ALA A 15 19.72 3.23 1.40
C ALA A 15 20.40 2.05 2.12
N GLY A 16 19.68 1.38 3.01
CA GLY A 16 20.12 0.18 3.72
C GLY A 16 18.97 -0.77 4.01
N GLY A 17 19.29 -1.98 4.45
CA GLY A 17 18.29 -2.97 4.86
C GLY A 17 17.62 -3.74 3.71
N PRO A 18 16.56 -4.50 4.02
CA PRO A 18 15.92 -5.44 3.08
C PRO A 18 15.32 -4.76 1.84
N LEU A 19 14.70 -3.59 1.98
CA LEU A 19 14.15 -2.82 0.84
C LEU A 19 15.27 -2.36 -0.10
N GLY A 20 16.40 -1.89 0.43
CA GLY A 20 17.56 -1.52 -0.38
C GLY A 20 18.17 -2.70 -1.13
N ALA A 21 18.22 -3.87 -0.51
CA ALA A 21 18.69 -5.08 -1.16
C ALA A 21 17.78 -5.51 -2.32
N LEU A 22 16.46 -5.47 -2.13
CA LEU A 22 15.48 -5.73 -3.20
C LEU A 22 15.53 -4.66 -4.29
N ALA A 23 15.73 -3.38 -3.93
CA ALA A 23 15.89 -2.30 -4.90
C ALA A 23 17.13 -2.50 -5.76
N GLY A 24 18.27 -2.85 -5.15
CA GLY A 24 19.50 -3.19 -5.86
C GLY A 24 19.30 -4.31 -6.86
N TYR A 25 18.59 -5.35 -6.49
CA TYR A 25 18.26 -6.45 -7.40
C TYR A 25 17.26 -6.02 -8.51
N ALA A 26 16.13 -5.43 -8.13
CA ALA A 26 15.06 -5.12 -9.08
C ALA A 26 15.44 -4.01 -10.08
N LEU A 27 16.27 -3.06 -9.65
CA LEU A 27 16.74 -1.94 -10.46
C LEU A 27 18.08 -2.22 -11.14
N GLY A 28 18.97 -3.00 -10.50
CA GLY A 28 20.27 -3.36 -11.04
C GLY A 28 20.17 -4.08 -12.38
N SER A 29 19.19 -4.98 -12.52
CA SER A 29 18.92 -5.66 -13.79
C SER A 29 18.44 -4.73 -14.92
N LEU A 30 17.88 -3.55 -14.59
CA LEU A 30 17.49 -2.53 -15.57
C LEU A 30 18.69 -1.76 -16.11
N ILE A 31 19.78 -1.70 -15.34
CA ILE A 31 21.01 -1.00 -15.69
C ILE A 31 21.87 -1.85 -16.64
N GLU A 32 21.94 -3.15 -16.43
CA GLU A 32 22.69 -4.06 -17.30
C GLU A 32 22.15 -4.09 -18.75
N LEU A 33 20.87 -3.83 -18.95
CA LEU A 33 20.23 -3.76 -20.27
C LEU A 33 20.39 -2.40 -20.98
N GLY A 34 20.81 -1.34 -20.28
CA GLY A 34 20.84 0.04 -20.79
C GLY A 34 22.22 0.66 -21.01
N GLY A 35 23.30 -0.05 -20.76
CA GLY A 35 24.66 0.32 -21.22
C GLY A 35 25.29 1.60 -20.65
N ASN A 36 24.75 2.18 -19.56
CA ASN A 36 25.37 3.32 -18.89
C ASN A 36 25.45 3.05 -17.39
N THR A 37 26.60 2.58 -16.93
CA THR A 37 26.97 2.43 -15.53
C THR A 37 27.09 3.81 -14.88
N ALA A 38 26.00 4.41 -14.49
CA ALA A 38 26.04 5.46 -13.49
C ALA A 38 26.33 4.79 -12.15
N SER A 39 27.55 5.01 -11.67
CA SER A 39 27.99 4.59 -10.33
C SER A 39 27.05 5.25 -9.31
N TYR A 40 26.23 4.46 -8.63
CA TYR A 40 25.39 4.94 -7.52
C TYR A 40 26.28 5.09 -6.29
N THR A 41 27.17 6.06 -6.33
CA THR A 41 27.79 6.56 -5.11
C THR A 41 26.73 7.44 -4.44
N THR A 42 26.36 7.05 -3.22
CA THR A 42 25.61 7.89 -2.28
C THR A 42 26.46 9.12 -1.98
N ASP A 43 26.41 10.11 -2.85
CA ASP A 43 27.00 11.42 -2.56
C ASP A 43 25.98 12.19 -1.69
N TYR A 44 26.15 12.08 -0.37
CA TYR A 44 25.48 12.90 0.63
C TYR A 44 26.07 14.33 0.66
N GLY A 45 26.39 14.88 -0.52
CA GLY A 45 26.98 16.19 -0.66
C GLY A 45 25.96 17.27 -0.95
N ASN A 46 25.66 18.06 0.04
CA ASN A 46 25.33 19.49 0.02
C ASN A 46 24.80 20.06 -1.31
N GLY A 47 23.47 20.07 -1.52
CA GLY A 47 22.86 20.70 -2.67
C GLY A 47 21.51 20.11 -3.13
N GLN A 48 20.87 19.22 -2.35
CA GLN A 48 19.54 18.72 -2.68
C GLN A 48 18.50 19.83 -2.47
N THR A 49 17.69 20.08 -3.50
CA THR A 49 16.54 20.97 -3.39
C THR A 49 15.41 20.28 -2.61
N GLU A 50 14.49 21.05 -2.04
CA GLU A 50 13.30 20.47 -1.40
C GLU A 50 12.52 19.56 -2.38
N GLU A 51 12.48 19.92 -3.67
CA GLU A 51 11.88 19.11 -4.73
C GLU A 51 12.56 17.74 -4.91
N ASP A 52 13.88 17.66 -4.78
CA ASP A 52 14.64 16.40 -4.89
C ASP A 52 14.35 15.50 -3.70
N VAL A 53 14.19 16.06 -2.51
CA VAL A 53 13.84 15.31 -1.29
C VAL A 53 12.42 14.76 -1.39
N PHE A 54 11.45 15.56 -1.83
CA PHE A 54 10.07 15.09 -2.04
C PHE A 54 9.98 14.02 -3.13
N ALA A 55 10.71 14.18 -4.23
CA ALA A 55 10.79 13.17 -5.28
C ALA A 55 11.38 11.86 -4.75
N GLY A 56 12.42 11.93 -3.91
CA GLY A 56 13.05 10.77 -3.27
C GLY A 56 12.11 10.03 -2.34
N GLN A 57 11.37 10.74 -1.49
CA GLN A 57 10.38 10.17 -0.58
C GLN A 57 9.25 9.47 -1.36
N ARG A 58 8.71 10.14 -2.37
CA ARG A 58 7.66 9.61 -3.24
C ARG A 58 8.10 8.32 -3.96
N ASN A 59 9.30 8.28 -4.50
CA ASN A 59 9.83 7.12 -5.20
C ASN A 59 10.10 5.95 -4.23
N SER A 60 10.59 6.24 -3.03
CA SER A 60 10.80 5.25 -1.98
C SER A 60 9.48 4.64 -1.52
N PHE A 61 8.45 5.47 -1.34
CA PHE A 61 7.11 5.00 -1.01
C PHE A 61 6.55 4.09 -2.10
N LEU A 62 6.65 4.50 -3.36
CA LEU A 62 6.17 3.70 -4.49
C LEU A 62 6.91 2.36 -4.61
N PHE A 63 8.24 2.34 -4.44
CA PHE A 63 8.97 1.07 -4.47
C PHE A 63 8.51 0.14 -3.34
N SER A 64 8.29 0.68 -2.14
CA SER A 64 7.71 -0.07 -1.01
C SER A 64 6.33 -0.66 -1.37
N MET A 65 5.49 0.11 -2.07
CA MET A 65 4.20 -0.38 -2.59
C MET A 65 4.37 -1.55 -3.56
N LEU A 66 5.30 -1.44 -4.52
CA LEU A 66 5.55 -2.52 -5.50
C LEU A 66 6.11 -3.79 -4.85
N VAL A 67 7.00 -3.66 -3.85
CA VAL A 67 7.52 -4.79 -3.08
C VAL A 67 6.38 -5.52 -2.37
N MET A 68 5.53 -4.80 -1.64
CA MET A 68 4.39 -5.39 -0.95
C MET A 68 3.34 -5.93 -1.93
N ALA A 69 3.06 -5.23 -3.04
CA ALA A 69 2.17 -5.69 -4.10
C ALA A 69 2.65 -7.02 -4.71
N SER A 70 3.96 -7.20 -4.91
CA SER A 70 4.52 -8.45 -5.42
C SER A 70 4.21 -9.66 -4.53
N TYR A 71 4.03 -9.44 -3.24
CA TYR A 71 3.67 -10.48 -2.28
C TYR A 71 2.18 -10.83 -2.36
N ILE A 72 1.31 -9.81 -2.44
CA ILE A 72 -0.15 -9.99 -2.53
C ILE A 72 -0.52 -10.65 -3.85
N ILE A 73 -0.08 -10.09 -5.00
CA ILE A 73 -0.37 -10.61 -6.36
C ILE A 73 -0.01 -12.10 -6.51
N ARG A 74 0.91 -12.62 -5.73
CA ARG A 74 1.30 -14.02 -5.78
C ARG A 74 0.91 -14.82 -4.55
N ALA A 75 -0.06 -14.36 -3.80
CA ALA A 75 -0.49 -15.04 -2.59
C ALA A 75 -1.10 -16.43 -2.90
N ASP A 76 -1.94 -16.52 -3.91
CA ASP A 76 -2.55 -17.77 -4.40
C ASP A 76 -1.68 -18.54 -5.42
N GLY A 77 -0.50 -18.01 -5.74
CA GLY A 77 0.43 -18.59 -6.73
C GLY A 77 0.14 -18.20 -8.18
N ARG A 78 -0.90 -17.43 -8.46
CA ARG A 78 -1.27 -16.96 -9.80
C ARG A 78 -1.06 -15.46 -9.90
N ILE A 79 -0.95 -14.95 -11.12
CA ILE A 79 -0.92 -13.52 -11.41
C ILE A 79 -2.15 -13.22 -12.25
N MET A 80 -3.10 -12.48 -11.68
CA MET A 80 -4.31 -12.12 -12.39
C MET A 80 -4.09 -10.88 -13.27
N HIS A 81 -4.74 -10.87 -14.43
CA HIS A 81 -4.65 -9.72 -15.34
C HIS A 81 -5.21 -8.43 -14.70
N SER A 82 -6.31 -8.56 -13.96
CA SER A 82 -6.96 -7.47 -13.23
C SER A 82 -6.04 -6.78 -12.22
N GLU A 83 -5.29 -7.57 -11.45
CA GLU A 83 -4.33 -7.04 -10.46
C GLU A 83 -3.21 -6.24 -11.14
N MET A 84 -2.63 -6.79 -12.21
CA MET A 84 -1.60 -6.12 -12.99
C MET A 84 -2.14 -4.85 -13.67
N GLU A 85 -3.38 -4.88 -14.16
CA GLU A 85 -4.01 -3.71 -14.78
C GLU A 85 -4.31 -2.63 -13.73
N TYR A 86 -4.72 -3.00 -12.52
CA TYR A 86 -4.85 -2.05 -11.43
C TYR A 86 -3.54 -1.34 -11.14
N VAL A 87 -2.43 -2.08 -11.02
CA VAL A 87 -1.10 -1.50 -10.80
C VAL A 87 -0.66 -0.61 -11.97
N ARG A 88 -0.90 -1.02 -13.22
CA ARG A 88 -0.61 -0.19 -14.42
C ARG A 88 -1.35 1.13 -14.39
N ASN A 89 -2.64 1.09 -14.06
CA ASN A 89 -3.48 2.29 -13.97
C ASN A 89 -3.00 3.22 -12.86
N PHE A 90 -2.67 2.67 -11.71
CA PHE A 90 -2.08 3.42 -10.60
C PHE A 90 -0.77 4.11 -11.02
N LEU A 91 0.15 3.38 -11.65
CA LEU A 91 1.42 3.93 -12.14
C LEU A 91 1.21 5.02 -13.20
N ARG A 92 0.27 4.80 -14.13
CA ARG A 92 -0.05 5.76 -15.20
C ARG A 92 -0.56 7.07 -14.63
N THR A 93 -1.46 7.01 -13.67
CA THR A 93 -2.10 8.19 -13.08
C THR A 93 -1.14 9.00 -12.22
N ASN A 94 -0.33 8.33 -11.40
CA ASN A 94 0.54 9.04 -10.43
C ASN A 94 1.91 9.42 -11.00
N PHE A 95 2.43 8.65 -11.94
CA PHE A 95 3.82 8.77 -12.41
C PHE A 95 3.93 8.93 -13.94
N GLY A 96 2.81 8.90 -14.63
CA GLY A 96 2.74 9.02 -16.09
C GLY A 96 3.02 7.71 -16.83
N VAL A 97 2.78 7.74 -18.15
CA VAL A 97 2.84 6.54 -19.02
C VAL A 97 4.22 5.88 -19.01
N ALA A 98 5.29 6.66 -18.91
CA ALA A 98 6.65 6.13 -18.88
C ALA A 98 6.94 5.23 -17.67
N ALA A 99 6.31 5.51 -16.53
CA ALA A 99 6.49 4.75 -15.30
C ALA A 99 5.85 3.35 -15.36
N VAL A 100 4.87 3.12 -16.22
CA VAL A 100 4.16 1.84 -16.33
C VAL A 100 5.13 0.72 -16.71
N GLY A 101 5.92 0.91 -17.77
CA GLY A 101 6.86 -0.11 -18.22
C GLY A 101 7.99 -0.39 -17.22
N GLU A 102 8.42 0.61 -16.47
CA GLU A 102 9.44 0.45 -15.42
C GLU A 102 8.87 -0.28 -14.20
N GLY A 103 7.69 0.10 -13.73
CA GLY A 103 7.02 -0.54 -12.61
C GLY A 103 6.68 -2.01 -12.90
N GLU A 104 6.24 -2.33 -14.12
CA GLU A 104 6.03 -3.73 -14.53
C GLU A 104 7.34 -4.54 -14.47
N ARG A 105 8.45 -4.00 -14.99
CA ARG A 105 9.75 -4.69 -14.92
C ARG A 105 10.19 -4.91 -13.48
N ILE A 106 9.99 -3.93 -12.60
CA ILE A 106 10.27 -4.07 -11.17
C ILE A 106 9.46 -5.24 -10.60
N LEU A 107 8.15 -5.30 -10.87
CA LEU A 107 7.30 -6.40 -10.39
C LEU A 107 7.74 -7.76 -10.94
N LEU A 108 8.03 -7.86 -12.24
CA LEU A 108 8.52 -9.10 -12.85
C LEU A 108 9.84 -9.56 -12.22
N ASN A 109 10.77 -8.63 -11.99
CA ASN A 109 12.03 -8.94 -11.30
C ASN A 109 11.81 -9.40 -9.87
N LEU A 110 10.87 -8.80 -9.14
CA LEU A 110 10.49 -9.24 -7.78
C LEU A 110 9.87 -10.64 -7.79
N PHE A 111 9.04 -10.97 -8.79
CA PHE A 111 8.49 -12.32 -8.95
C PHE A 111 9.58 -13.36 -9.23
N GLU A 112 10.54 -13.04 -10.09
CA GLU A 112 11.70 -13.91 -10.34
C GLU A 112 12.59 -14.06 -9.11
N GLN A 113 12.80 -12.98 -8.36
CA GLN A 113 13.55 -13.03 -7.10
C GLN A 113 12.85 -13.94 -6.08
N ARG A 114 11.53 -13.80 -5.91
CA ARG A 114 10.74 -14.69 -5.08
C ARG A 114 10.96 -16.16 -5.46
N LYS A 115 10.83 -16.47 -6.75
CA LYS A 115 11.02 -17.83 -7.25
C LYS A 115 12.40 -18.38 -6.91
N ARG A 116 13.47 -17.58 -7.11
CA ARG A 116 14.85 -17.98 -6.78
C ARG A 116 15.05 -18.20 -5.29
N MET A 117 14.53 -17.32 -4.46
CA MET A 117 14.64 -17.41 -3.00
C MET A 117 13.89 -18.63 -2.47
N ASP A 118 12.65 -18.83 -2.92
CA ASP A 118 11.80 -19.93 -2.47
C ASP A 118 12.30 -21.31 -2.94
N MET A 119 13.07 -21.39 -4.05
CA MET A 119 13.78 -22.61 -4.45
C MET A 119 14.85 -23.04 -3.45
N GLN A 120 15.50 -22.08 -2.79
CA GLN A 120 16.54 -22.37 -1.78
C GLN A 120 15.93 -22.61 -0.40
N ASN A 121 14.93 -21.80 -0.04
CA ASN A 121 14.18 -21.90 1.20
C ASN A 121 12.75 -21.39 0.97
N PRO A 122 11.71 -22.24 1.11
CA PRO A 122 10.30 -21.87 0.84
C PRO A 122 9.78 -20.68 1.65
N LEU A 123 10.48 -20.29 2.73
CA LEU A 123 10.10 -19.16 3.57
C LEU A 123 10.96 -17.91 3.35
N ALA A 124 11.99 -17.99 2.47
CA ALA A 124 12.99 -16.93 2.35
C ALA A 124 12.36 -15.61 1.89
N PHE A 125 11.50 -15.63 0.86
CA PHE A 125 10.85 -14.43 0.39
C PHE A 125 9.88 -13.85 1.42
N ARG A 126 9.11 -14.69 2.11
CA ARG A 126 8.21 -14.27 3.20
C ARG A 126 8.98 -13.60 4.36
N GLN A 127 10.15 -14.12 4.71
CA GLN A 127 11.02 -13.50 5.71
C GLN A 127 11.51 -12.13 5.24
N THR A 128 11.91 -12.01 3.97
CA THR A 128 12.32 -10.73 3.37
C THR A 128 11.16 -9.72 3.40
N ILE A 129 9.93 -10.12 3.04
CA ILE A 129 8.75 -9.25 3.10
C ILE A 129 8.48 -8.78 4.53
N ARG A 130 8.61 -9.66 5.53
CA ARG A 130 8.48 -9.28 6.95
C ARG A 130 9.48 -8.20 7.35
N ASP A 131 10.73 -8.37 6.93
CA ASP A 131 11.79 -7.42 7.28
C ASP A 131 11.64 -6.10 6.51
N CYS A 132 11.17 -6.13 5.26
CA CYS A 132 10.73 -4.94 4.51
C CYS A 132 9.56 -4.22 5.21
N GLY A 133 8.56 -4.97 5.69
CA GLY A 133 7.42 -4.41 6.43
C GLY A 133 7.86 -3.69 7.71
N ARG A 134 8.81 -4.25 8.44
CA ARG A 134 9.40 -3.60 9.62
C ARG A 134 10.16 -2.33 9.26
N GLN A 135 10.91 -2.34 8.16
CA GLN A 135 11.61 -1.15 7.66
C GLN A 135 10.60 -0.05 7.25
N ILE A 136 9.50 -0.42 6.59
CA ILE A 136 8.39 0.49 6.28
C ILE A 136 7.79 1.06 7.57
N ALA A 137 7.51 0.21 8.58
CA ALA A 137 6.94 0.64 9.85
C ALA A 137 7.83 1.64 10.60
N ALA A 138 9.14 1.52 10.48
CA ALA A 138 10.11 2.41 11.12
C ALA A 138 10.25 3.78 10.43
N ASN A 139 9.88 3.89 9.15
CA ASN A 139 10.17 5.08 8.33
C ASN A 139 8.92 5.79 7.81
N LEU A 140 7.78 5.11 7.70
CA LEU A 140 6.53 5.71 7.26
C LEU A 140 5.62 6.03 8.45
N THR A 141 4.87 7.11 8.32
CA THR A 141 3.82 7.47 9.27
C THR A 141 2.72 6.40 9.28
N TYR A 142 1.88 6.42 10.30
CA TYR A 142 0.75 5.50 10.39
C TYR A 142 -0.21 5.67 9.21
N GLU A 143 -0.48 6.91 8.81
CA GLU A 143 -1.35 7.26 7.71
C GLU A 143 -0.83 6.76 6.36
N GLU A 144 0.46 6.93 6.10
CA GLU A 144 1.12 6.41 4.89
C GLU A 144 1.03 4.88 4.81
N ARG A 145 1.23 4.20 5.94
CA ARG A 145 1.07 2.73 6.02
C ARG A 145 -0.37 2.28 5.77
N LEU A 146 -1.36 3.04 6.25
CA LEU A 146 -2.77 2.78 5.95
C LEU A 146 -3.08 2.95 4.46
N GLN A 147 -2.53 3.97 3.81
CA GLN A 147 -2.72 4.16 2.37
C GLN A 147 -2.04 3.04 1.56
N LEU A 148 -0.87 2.60 2.00
CA LEU A 148 -0.22 1.42 1.42
C LEU A 148 -1.11 0.18 1.56
N LEU A 149 -1.67 -0.09 2.74
CA LEU A 149 -2.60 -1.20 2.95
C LEU A 149 -3.86 -1.08 2.08
N GLY A 150 -4.42 0.13 1.94
CA GLY A 150 -5.57 0.40 1.07
C GLY A 150 -5.27 0.08 -0.40
N PHE A 151 -4.09 0.47 -0.89
CA PHE A 151 -3.63 0.11 -2.24
C PHE A 151 -3.54 -1.41 -2.42
N LEU A 152 -2.97 -2.14 -1.46
CA LEU A 152 -2.85 -3.60 -1.51
C LEU A 152 -4.22 -4.29 -1.47
N ALA A 153 -5.15 -3.80 -0.64
CA ALA A 153 -6.51 -4.30 -0.58
C ALA A 153 -7.27 -4.09 -1.90
N ASN A 154 -7.03 -2.96 -2.59
CA ASN A 154 -7.63 -2.70 -3.89
C ASN A 154 -7.04 -3.59 -5.00
N ILE A 155 -5.76 -3.96 -4.93
CA ILE A 155 -5.19 -4.98 -5.83
C ILE A 155 -5.95 -6.29 -5.66
N ALA A 156 -6.06 -6.81 -4.43
CA ALA A 156 -6.76 -8.05 -4.14
C ALA A 156 -8.26 -8.01 -4.55
N ARG A 157 -8.89 -6.84 -4.53
CA ARG A 157 -10.30 -6.64 -4.95
C ARG A 157 -10.49 -6.39 -6.44
N SER A 158 -9.44 -6.31 -7.21
CA SER A 158 -9.50 -5.89 -8.62
C SER A 158 -10.32 -6.80 -9.53
N ASP A 159 -10.54 -8.06 -9.15
CA ASP A 159 -11.40 -9.03 -9.84
C ASP A 159 -12.75 -9.26 -9.13
N ASN A 160 -13.07 -8.46 -8.10
CA ASN A 160 -14.25 -8.58 -7.23
C ASN A 160 -14.34 -9.88 -6.40
N ASN A 161 -13.27 -10.65 -6.30
CA ASN A 161 -13.22 -11.87 -5.53
C ASN A 161 -11.89 -12.00 -4.77
N VAL A 162 -11.89 -11.69 -3.49
CA VAL A 162 -10.69 -11.80 -2.66
C VAL A 162 -10.61 -13.21 -2.09
N CYS A 163 -9.60 -13.97 -2.46
CA CYS A 163 -9.41 -15.32 -1.98
C CYS A 163 -8.84 -15.33 -0.53
N ARG A 164 -8.89 -16.51 0.10
CA ARG A 164 -8.41 -16.67 1.48
C ARG A 164 -6.91 -16.37 1.61
N GLU A 165 -6.13 -16.80 0.65
CA GLU A 165 -4.67 -16.64 0.61
C GLU A 165 -4.28 -15.16 0.51
N GLU A 166 -5.03 -14.36 -0.23
CA GLU A 166 -4.84 -12.90 -0.32
C GLU A 166 -5.21 -12.21 0.99
N ILE A 167 -6.31 -12.62 1.64
CA ILE A 167 -6.70 -12.08 2.96
C ILE A 167 -5.60 -12.38 4.00
N GLU A 168 -5.07 -13.61 4.02
CA GLU A 168 -4.00 -13.99 4.93
C GLU A 168 -2.71 -13.18 4.64
N ALA A 169 -2.36 -13.02 3.36
CA ALA A 169 -1.20 -12.21 2.95
C ALA A 169 -1.37 -10.74 3.34
N LEU A 170 -2.56 -10.16 3.16
CA LEU A 170 -2.87 -8.79 3.59
C LEU A 170 -2.73 -8.62 5.10
N LYS A 171 -3.23 -9.58 5.91
CA LYS A 171 -3.10 -9.57 7.36
C LYS A 171 -1.64 -9.67 7.81
N GLU A 172 -0.85 -10.51 7.15
CA GLU A 172 0.58 -10.61 7.42
C GLU A 172 1.31 -9.30 7.13
N VAL A 173 1.12 -8.73 5.94
CA VAL A 173 1.75 -7.47 5.56
C VAL A 173 1.33 -6.34 6.48
N ALA A 174 0.04 -6.24 6.84
CA ALA A 174 -0.46 -5.28 7.82
C ALA A 174 0.27 -5.41 9.15
N THR A 175 0.37 -6.63 9.69
CA THR A 175 1.09 -6.91 10.94
C THR A 175 2.57 -6.52 10.85
N TYR A 176 3.25 -6.81 9.73
CA TYR A 176 4.65 -6.44 9.52
C TYR A 176 4.86 -4.93 9.47
N MET A 177 3.86 -4.20 8.96
CA MET A 177 3.84 -2.73 8.94
C MET A 177 3.33 -2.11 10.26
N GLY A 178 3.07 -2.90 11.31
CA GLY A 178 2.56 -2.40 12.58
C GLY A 178 1.11 -1.90 12.52
N LEU A 179 0.31 -2.49 11.63
CA LEU A 179 -1.13 -2.29 11.51
C LEU A 179 -1.87 -3.51 12.09
N SER A 180 -3.15 -3.38 12.38
CA SER A 180 -3.98 -4.44 12.92
C SER A 180 -4.78 -5.19 11.85
N GLU A 181 -5.21 -6.40 12.15
CA GLU A 181 -6.12 -7.15 11.27
C GLU A 181 -7.47 -6.47 11.07
N LYS A 182 -7.93 -5.68 12.05
CA LYS A 182 -9.18 -4.91 11.94
C LYS A 182 -9.12 -3.88 10.80
N GLU A 183 -7.95 -3.30 10.56
CA GLU A 183 -7.75 -2.38 9.45
C GLU A 183 -7.86 -3.10 8.10
N VAL A 184 -7.34 -4.33 8.00
CA VAL A 184 -7.53 -5.18 6.81
C VAL A 184 -9.01 -5.48 6.60
N GLU A 185 -9.71 -5.91 7.64
CA GLU A 185 -11.14 -6.22 7.57
C GLU A 185 -11.98 -4.99 7.19
N SER A 186 -11.64 -3.83 7.77
CA SER A 186 -12.25 -2.55 7.40
C SER A 186 -11.98 -2.18 5.92
N MET A 187 -10.77 -2.40 5.41
CA MET A 187 -10.43 -2.13 4.01
C MET A 187 -11.14 -3.07 3.04
N LEU A 188 -11.23 -4.36 3.37
CA LEU A 188 -11.88 -5.35 2.52
C LEU A 188 -13.41 -5.26 2.53
N ASN A 189 -14.01 -4.71 3.59
CA ASN A 189 -15.47 -4.51 3.70
C ASN A 189 -15.94 -3.15 3.17
N LEU A 190 -15.09 -2.38 2.50
CA LEU A 190 -15.47 -1.14 1.85
C LEU A 190 -16.56 -1.37 0.79
N GLY A 191 -17.65 -0.61 0.85
CA GLY A 191 -18.77 -0.68 -0.08
C GLY A 191 -19.90 -1.63 0.32
N GLY A 192 -19.86 -2.29 1.47
CA GLY A 192 -20.99 -3.04 2.03
C GLY A 192 -22.05 -2.10 2.61
N ASN A 193 -23.28 -2.13 2.04
CA ASN A 193 -24.41 -1.34 2.56
C ASN A 193 -25.10 -2.01 3.78
N SER A 194 -24.53 -3.08 4.33
CA SER A 194 -25.11 -3.74 5.50
C SER A 194 -24.69 -3.04 6.79
N LEU A 195 -25.57 -3.08 7.78
CA LEU A 195 -25.30 -2.52 9.11
C LEU A 195 -24.04 -3.16 9.74
N GLU A 196 -23.85 -4.46 9.52
CA GLU A 196 -22.67 -5.19 10.01
C GLU A 196 -21.38 -4.70 9.34
N ALA A 197 -21.41 -4.47 8.02
CA ALA A 197 -20.28 -3.88 7.29
C ALA A 197 -19.96 -2.47 7.81
N ALA A 198 -20.97 -1.67 8.13
CA ALA A 198 -20.77 -0.33 8.68
C ALA A 198 -20.07 -0.35 10.05
N TYR A 199 -20.39 -1.30 10.94
CA TYR A 199 -19.66 -1.47 12.20
C TYR A 199 -18.20 -1.91 11.97
N LYS A 200 -17.94 -2.76 10.99
CA LYS A 200 -16.57 -3.18 10.62
C LYS A 200 -15.76 -2.01 10.04
N VAL A 201 -16.39 -1.18 9.19
CA VAL A 201 -15.74 0.03 8.64
C VAL A 201 -15.32 1.00 9.75
N LEU A 202 -16.14 1.16 10.80
CA LEU A 202 -15.80 1.97 11.97
C LEU A 202 -14.90 1.26 12.99
N GLU A 203 -14.48 0.01 12.75
CA GLU A 203 -13.61 -0.79 13.62
C GLU A 203 -14.20 -1.00 15.03
N ILE A 204 -15.54 -1.08 15.15
CA ILE A 204 -16.26 -1.24 16.40
C ILE A 204 -17.19 -2.44 16.36
N LEU A 205 -17.64 -2.88 17.53
CA LEU A 205 -18.62 -3.95 17.66
C LEU A 205 -20.05 -3.42 17.46
N PRO A 206 -21.01 -4.26 17.02
CA PRO A 206 -22.42 -3.88 16.92
C PRO A 206 -23.04 -3.44 18.27
N THR A 207 -22.43 -3.84 19.39
CA THR A 207 -22.82 -3.47 20.74
C THR A 207 -22.27 -2.13 21.22
N ALA A 208 -21.45 -1.45 20.41
CA ALA A 208 -20.83 -0.17 20.77
C ALA A 208 -21.90 0.90 21.07
N THR A 209 -21.65 1.73 22.07
CA THR A 209 -22.51 2.88 22.42
C THR A 209 -22.44 3.98 21.35
N ASP A 210 -23.37 4.93 21.38
CA ASP A 210 -23.33 6.08 20.46
C ASP A 210 -22.10 6.98 20.68
N GLU A 211 -21.60 7.00 21.90
CA GLU A 211 -20.38 7.73 22.25
C GLU A 211 -19.14 7.04 21.66
N GLU A 212 -19.09 5.72 21.71
CA GLU A 212 -18.04 4.91 21.06
C GLU A 212 -18.08 5.03 19.54
N VAL A 213 -19.27 5.04 18.94
CA VAL A 213 -19.45 5.30 17.50
C VAL A 213 -18.88 6.69 17.12
N ARG A 214 -19.22 7.72 17.91
CA ARG A 214 -18.69 9.09 17.66
C ARG A 214 -17.18 9.19 17.85
N ALA A 215 -16.65 8.50 18.84
CA ALA A 215 -15.22 8.49 19.11
C ALA A 215 -14.44 7.76 17.99
N ALA A 216 -14.93 6.59 17.57
CA ALA A 216 -14.36 5.83 16.46
C ALA A 216 -14.39 6.63 15.15
N TYR A 217 -15.54 7.22 14.81
CA TYR A 217 -15.68 8.09 13.65
C TYR A 217 -14.66 9.22 13.63
N ARG A 218 -14.55 10.00 14.73
CA ARG A 218 -13.58 11.10 14.82
C ARG A 218 -12.14 10.63 14.65
N LYS A 219 -11.81 9.50 15.28
CA LYS A 219 -10.48 8.89 15.17
C LYS A 219 -10.15 8.51 13.71
N LEU A 220 -11.09 7.86 13.01
CA LEU A 220 -10.89 7.42 11.63
C LEU A 220 -10.85 8.57 10.63
N VAL A 221 -11.68 9.61 10.80
CA VAL A 221 -11.61 10.83 9.98
C VAL A 221 -10.22 11.48 10.07
N LEU A 222 -9.66 11.58 11.28
CA LEU A 222 -8.32 12.12 11.46
C LEU A 222 -7.22 11.24 10.82
N LYS A 223 -7.38 9.91 10.88
CA LYS A 223 -6.42 8.95 10.30
C LYS A 223 -6.42 8.97 8.76
N HIS A 224 -7.58 9.11 8.15
CA HIS A 224 -7.78 9.02 6.70
C HIS A 224 -7.99 10.38 6.04
N HIS A 225 -7.54 11.47 6.69
CA HIS A 225 -7.69 12.81 6.10
C HIS A 225 -6.79 12.94 4.87
N PRO A 226 -7.32 13.35 3.70
CA PRO A 226 -6.56 13.40 2.45
C PRO A 226 -5.38 14.38 2.51
N ASP A 227 -5.46 15.44 3.31
CA ASP A 227 -4.37 16.41 3.47
C ASP A 227 -3.09 15.80 4.07
N ARG A 228 -3.22 14.70 4.83
CA ARG A 228 -2.05 14.03 5.45
C ARG A 228 -1.22 13.22 4.46
N VAL A 229 -1.79 12.94 3.29
CA VAL A 229 -1.15 12.15 2.23
C VAL A 229 -1.11 12.90 0.90
N ALA A 230 -1.39 14.20 0.91
CA ALA A 230 -1.49 15.03 -0.29
C ALA A 230 -0.18 15.06 -1.12
N THR A 231 0.97 14.87 -0.47
CA THR A 231 2.30 14.83 -1.12
C THR A 231 2.62 13.49 -1.81
N LEU A 232 1.84 12.43 -1.54
CA LEU A 232 2.13 11.08 -2.04
C LEU A 232 1.58 10.79 -3.44
N GLY A 233 0.74 11.68 -3.99
CA GLY A 233 0.15 11.58 -5.33
C GLY A 233 -1.38 11.56 -5.34
N GLU A 234 -1.97 11.89 -6.49
CA GLU A 234 -3.43 12.08 -6.61
C GLU A 234 -4.24 10.80 -6.39
N ASP A 235 -3.73 9.62 -6.79
CA ASP A 235 -4.47 8.37 -6.53
C ASP A 235 -4.46 7.99 -5.04
N ILE A 236 -3.37 8.28 -4.35
CA ILE A 236 -3.31 8.08 -2.88
C ILE A 236 -4.28 9.02 -2.18
N LYS A 237 -4.31 10.29 -2.60
CA LYS A 237 -5.27 11.27 -2.10
C LYS A 237 -6.72 10.84 -2.38
N ARG A 238 -7.01 10.41 -3.61
CA ARG A 238 -8.35 9.92 -3.99
C ARG A 238 -8.76 8.68 -3.18
N ALA A 239 -7.85 7.73 -2.97
CA ALA A 239 -8.10 6.56 -2.12
C ALA A 239 -8.41 6.97 -0.66
N ALA A 240 -7.74 8.00 -0.13
CA ALA A 240 -8.03 8.55 1.18
C ALA A 240 -9.42 9.23 1.21
N GLU A 241 -9.81 9.95 0.15
CA GLU A 241 -11.12 10.57 -0.01
C GLU A 241 -12.24 9.51 -0.09
N GLU A 242 -12.04 8.44 -0.88
CA GLU A 242 -12.97 7.31 -0.98
C GLU A 242 -13.14 6.63 0.40
N LYS A 243 -12.04 6.34 1.10
CA LYS A 243 -12.10 5.77 2.45
C LYS A 243 -12.84 6.69 3.42
N LEU A 244 -12.61 8.00 3.36
CA LEU A 244 -13.29 8.97 4.19
C LEU A 244 -14.81 9.01 3.89
N GLN A 245 -15.19 8.88 2.62
CA GLN A 245 -16.60 8.78 2.22
C GLN A 245 -17.26 7.52 2.78
N ASP A 246 -16.55 6.37 2.76
CA ASP A 246 -17.08 5.14 3.34
C ASP A 246 -17.24 5.23 4.87
N ILE A 247 -16.31 5.88 5.56
CA ILE A 247 -16.42 6.16 7.00
C ILE A 247 -17.65 7.04 7.29
N ASN A 248 -17.91 8.05 6.46
CA ASN A 248 -19.10 8.90 6.58
C ASN A 248 -20.39 8.09 6.35
N ASN A 249 -20.44 7.28 5.29
CA ASN A 249 -21.56 6.40 4.95
C ASN A 249 -21.83 5.38 6.06
N ALA A 250 -20.79 4.77 6.59
CA ALA A 250 -20.92 3.81 7.70
C ALA A 250 -21.54 4.42 8.94
N LYS A 251 -21.11 5.63 9.31
CA LYS A 251 -21.73 6.38 10.42
C LYS A 251 -23.20 6.63 10.17
N GLU A 252 -23.58 7.07 8.97
CA GLU A 252 -25.00 7.36 8.62
C GLU A 252 -25.84 6.09 8.68
N ILE A 253 -25.36 4.96 8.15
CA ILE A 253 -26.05 3.66 8.21
C ILE A 253 -26.31 3.25 9.66
N ILE A 254 -25.32 3.37 10.54
CA ILE A 254 -25.45 3.02 11.95
C ILE A 254 -26.48 3.92 12.64
N TYR A 255 -26.37 5.24 12.46
CA TYR A 255 -27.34 6.16 13.09
C TYR A 255 -28.76 5.98 12.56
N LYS A 256 -28.93 5.76 11.25
CA LYS A 256 -30.24 5.50 10.66
C LYS A 256 -30.86 4.21 11.22
N ALA A 257 -30.09 3.14 11.33
CA ALA A 257 -30.56 1.88 11.89
C ALA A 257 -30.96 2.02 13.37
N ARG A 258 -30.20 2.77 14.16
CA ARG A 258 -30.49 3.03 15.58
C ARG A 258 -31.70 3.97 15.76
N ALA A 259 -31.81 5.03 14.95
CA ALA A 259 -32.96 5.94 15.00
C ALA A 259 -34.27 5.20 14.72
N VAL A 260 -34.30 4.27 13.78
CA VAL A 260 -35.47 3.41 13.50
C VAL A 260 -35.78 2.51 14.69
N SER A 261 -34.78 1.99 15.40
CA SER A 261 -34.95 1.17 16.61
C SER A 261 -35.54 1.95 17.78
N TYR A 262 -35.25 3.26 17.90
CA TYR A 262 -35.83 4.13 18.96
C TYR A 262 -37.27 4.61 18.65
N THR A 263 -37.70 4.54 17.40
CA THR A 263 -39.09 4.97 17.03
C THR A 263 -40.11 3.84 17.15
N HIS A 264 -39.66 2.61 17.42
CA HIS A 264 -40.53 1.43 17.59
C HIS A 264 -40.65 0.96 19.06
N LEU A 265 -40.16 1.75 20.02
CA LEU A 265 -40.37 1.58 21.47
C LEU A 265 -41.31 2.66 22.02
#